data_c6d60c6d9611f4d18cfef1b0ed07d74c
#
_entry.id   c6d60c6d9611f4d18cfef1b0ed07d74c
#
_cell.length_a   1.000
_cell.length_b   1.000
_cell.length_c   1.000
_cell.angle_alpha   90.00
_cell.angle_beta   90.00
_cell.angle_gamma   90.00
#
_symmetry.space_group_name_H-M   'P 1'
#
loop_
_entity.id
_entity.type
_entity.pdbx_description
1 polymer ?
#
loop_
_entity_poly.entity_id
_entity_poly.type
_entity_poly.pdbx_seq_one_letter_code
_entity_poly.pdbx_strand_id
1 'polypeptide(L)'
;MTDRTAGNGEQQGHGGGGAGEAHRGAGGGAGPGRAGGGGRGQGAGGGQAGGGTAGGTGRGTGARPARMPVVTQDRFGGPEVLRLTEAERPRPLPTEVLVRVEAAGVNPVDAKTRAGQGMAAVLGEPPFTVGWDVSGVVEEVGHGVTTLAPGDEVLGMPRFPHEAGAYAGYVTGPSRHFVRKPPEIGHVAAAALPLAALTAWQILVDTAGVEAGRRVLVHAAAGGVGHLAVQIAKARGAHVTGTARAGKHAFLRRCGVDEAVDYTAGPFEEAVGDLDLVVDLVGSPGNQRRSLDVLRPGGLLVAVPGGLDPEAAALAAERGLRATGFLVEPDRAGLAALGRLVSEGRLSVEVAATLPLAEAAEAHRMIETGRTTGKVVLLPGAAA
;
A
#
# COMPACT_ATOMS: atom_id res chain seq x y z
N MET A 1 -44.90 47.20 -13.12
CA MET A 1 -46.22 46.77 -13.66
C MET A 1 -46.18 45.26 -13.57
N THR A 2 -46.71 44.79 -12.50
CA THR A 2 -47.85 43.86 -12.37
C THR A 2 -47.52 42.42 -12.77
N ASP A 3 -47.77 41.40 -12.09
CA ASP A 3 -48.31 41.10 -10.76
C ASP A 3 -48.45 39.55 -10.67
N ARG A 4 -48.13 38.95 -9.53
CA ARG A 4 -48.76 37.82 -8.82
C ARG A 4 -49.45 36.69 -9.62
N THR A 5 -49.32 35.43 -9.23
CA THR A 5 -49.92 34.69 -8.07
C THR A 5 -49.42 33.25 -8.09
N ALA A 6 -48.90 32.69 -7.09
CA ALA A 6 -49.38 31.89 -5.96
C ALA A 6 -50.36 30.73 -6.30
N GLY A 7 -50.00 29.51 -5.90
CA GLY A 7 -50.89 28.34 -5.89
C GLY A 7 -50.28 27.19 -5.04
N ASN A 8 -50.70 27.13 -3.79
CA ASN A 8 -50.54 26.01 -2.81
C ASN A 8 -51.36 24.80 -3.26
N GLY A 9 -50.89 23.62 -2.87
CA GLY A 9 -51.68 22.39 -2.90
C GLY A 9 -51.05 21.27 -2.04
N GLU A 10 -51.42 21.29 -0.76
CA GLU A 10 -51.30 20.13 0.16
C GLU A 10 -52.27 19.01 -0.19
N GLN A 11 -51.90 17.74 0.08
CA GLN A 11 -52.71 16.66 0.63
C GLN A 11 -51.81 15.42 0.74
N GLN A 12 -51.41 14.95 1.92
CA GLN A 12 -52.05 14.07 2.92
C GLN A 12 -52.56 12.72 2.37
N GLY A 13 -51.97 11.62 2.89
CA GLY A 13 -52.77 10.57 3.42
C GLY A 13 -52.35 9.11 3.21
N HIS A 14 -52.03 8.45 4.33
CA HIS A 14 -52.27 7.02 4.66
C HIS A 14 -51.35 5.96 3.96
N GLY A 15 -50.70 5.02 4.63
CA GLY A 15 -51.05 4.32 5.89
C GLY A 15 -51.10 2.80 5.61
N GLY A 16 -50.38 1.99 6.42
CA GLY A 16 -50.44 0.53 6.42
C GLY A 16 -49.05 -0.09 6.34
N GLY A 17 -48.45 -0.72 7.31
CA GLY A 17 -48.99 -1.59 8.38
C GLY A 17 -48.83 -3.05 7.98
N GLY A 18 -47.78 -3.74 8.46
CA GLY A 18 -47.62 -5.16 8.25
C GLY A 18 -46.48 -5.74 9.09
N ALA A 19 -46.82 -6.19 10.27
CA ALA A 19 -45.93 -6.94 11.18
C ALA A 19 -46.08 -8.46 10.94
N GLY A 20 -45.08 -9.22 11.35
CA GLY A 20 -45.07 -10.66 11.44
C GLY A 20 -43.75 -11.24 11.00
N GLU A 21 -43.05 -12.14 11.65
CA GLU A 21 -43.26 -12.91 12.87
C GLU A 21 -41.92 -13.55 13.25
N ALA A 22 -41.69 -13.65 14.52
CA ALA A 22 -40.53 -14.31 15.11
C ALA A 22 -40.70 -15.85 15.08
N HIS A 23 -39.63 -16.58 14.80
CA HIS A 23 -39.49 -17.98 15.17
C HIS A 23 -38.31 -18.20 16.12
N ARG A 24 -38.67 -18.46 17.38
CA ARG A 24 -37.82 -19.09 18.40
C ARG A 24 -37.90 -20.61 18.23
N GLY A 25 -36.78 -21.29 18.32
CA GLY A 25 -36.69 -22.73 18.52
C GLY A 25 -35.56 -23.05 19.50
N ALA A 26 -35.97 -23.43 20.70
CA ALA A 26 -35.10 -23.89 21.77
C ALA A 26 -35.08 -25.43 21.83
N GLY A 27 -34.02 -26.00 22.38
CA GLY A 27 -33.85 -27.36 22.85
C GLY A 27 -32.39 -27.76 22.82
N GLY A 28 -31.64 -28.07 23.86
CA GLY A 28 -31.97 -28.71 25.14
C GLY A 28 -31.27 -30.09 25.20
N GLY A 29 -30.36 -30.27 26.19
CA GLY A 29 -29.81 -31.57 26.55
C GLY A 29 -28.30 -31.51 26.87
N ALA A 30 -27.84 -31.29 28.03
CA ALA A 30 -27.69 -32.04 29.29
C ALA A 30 -26.60 -33.14 29.21
N GLY A 31 -25.51 -32.96 30.02
CA GLY A 31 -24.39 -33.83 30.31
C GLY A 31 -24.80 -35.10 31.11
N PRO A 32 -24.01 -35.71 31.98
CA PRO A 32 -22.65 -35.54 32.48
C PRO A 32 -21.85 -36.90 32.63
N GLY A 33 -20.61 -36.85 33.15
CA GLY A 33 -19.97 -38.05 33.71
C GLY A 33 -18.43 -37.89 33.81
N ARG A 34 -17.88 -37.54 34.94
CA ARG A 34 -17.22 -38.25 36.03
C ARG A 34 -16.21 -39.37 35.57
N ALA A 35 -14.99 -39.39 35.94
CA ALA A 35 -14.17 -39.25 37.12
C ALA A 35 -13.01 -40.27 37.01
N GLY A 36 -11.84 -39.94 37.57
CA GLY A 36 -11.13 -40.97 38.30
C GLY A 36 -9.63 -41.15 37.99
N GLY A 37 -8.80 -40.87 38.98
CA GLY A 37 -7.63 -41.61 39.36
C GLY A 37 -6.31 -41.08 38.80
N GLY A 38 -5.37 -40.51 39.51
CA GLY A 38 -4.77 -40.97 40.79
C GLY A 38 -3.53 -41.79 40.51
N GLY A 39 -2.32 -41.14 40.71
CA GLY A 39 -1.07 -41.91 40.65
C GLY A 39 0.14 -41.06 41.01
N ARG A 40 0.51 -41.07 42.30
CA ARG A 40 1.76 -40.54 42.82
C ARG A 40 2.94 -41.50 42.49
N GLY A 41 4.07 -40.95 42.11
CA GLY A 41 5.31 -41.69 42.06
C GLY A 41 6.49 -40.75 42.30
N GLN A 42 7.03 -40.77 43.50
CA GLN A 42 8.32 -40.19 43.89
C GLN A 42 9.45 -41.08 43.39
N GLY A 43 10.54 -40.47 42.94
CA GLY A 43 11.80 -41.16 42.67
C GLY A 43 12.94 -40.17 42.60
N ALA A 44 13.69 -40.06 43.69
CA ALA A 44 14.95 -39.32 43.79
C ALA A 44 16.09 -40.14 43.21
N GLY A 45 17.09 -39.48 42.60
CA GLY A 45 18.34 -40.10 42.20
C GLY A 45 19.30 -39.05 41.64
N GLY A 46 20.29 -38.70 42.44
CA GLY A 46 21.34 -37.75 42.12
C GLY A 46 22.42 -38.36 41.21
N GLY A 47 23.18 -37.51 40.56
CA GLY A 47 24.38 -37.84 39.81
C GLY A 47 25.11 -36.57 39.38
N GLN A 48 26.24 -36.34 40.03
CA GLN A 48 27.16 -35.23 39.78
C GLN A 48 28.11 -35.46 38.60
N ALA A 49 28.54 -34.32 38.04
CA ALA A 49 29.86 -33.99 37.48
C ALA A 49 30.15 -34.36 36.02
N GLY A 50 30.49 -33.31 35.28
CA GLY A 50 31.19 -33.36 34.01
C GLY A 50 31.33 -31.98 33.39
N GLY A 51 32.37 -31.22 33.78
CA GLY A 51 32.70 -29.92 33.20
C GLY A 51 33.15 -30.06 31.75
N GLY A 52 32.62 -29.19 30.90
CA GLY A 52 33.05 -28.98 29.53
C GLY A 52 32.92 -27.51 29.19
N THR A 53 34.01 -26.77 29.35
CA THR A 53 34.13 -25.39 28.90
C THR A 53 34.22 -25.37 27.38
N ALA A 54 33.10 -25.19 26.68
CA ALA A 54 33.07 -24.79 25.31
C ALA A 54 32.92 -23.25 25.26
N GLY A 55 34.00 -22.58 24.87
CA GLY A 55 34.06 -21.17 24.65
C GLY A 55 33.13 -20.78 23.50
N GLY A 56 31.93 -20.38 23.83
CA GLY A 56 31.04 -19.70 22.93
C GLY A 56 31.49 -18.24 22.83
N THR A 57 31.98 -17.84 21.67
CA THR A 57 32.17 -16.44 21.30
C THR A 57 30.84 -15.74 21.38
N GLY A 58 30.59 -15.10 22.52
CA GLY A 58 29.46 -14.24 22.76
C GLY A 58 29.47 -13.09 21.76
N ARG A 59 28.60 -13.15 20.78
CA ARG A 59 28.17 -11.93 20.04
C ARG A 59 27.59 -11.02 21.11
N GLY A 60 28.27 -9.88 21.32
CA GLY A 60 27.88 -8.88 22.29
C GLY A 60 26.42 -8.54 22.17
N THR A 61 25.64 -8.80 23.20
CA THR A 61 24.31 -8.24 23.41
C THR A 61 24.49 -6.78 23.77
N GLY A 62 24.83 -5.94 22.78
CA GLY A 62 24.71 -4.50 22.95
C GLY A 62 23.29 -4.19 23.39
N ALA A 63 23.15 -3.44 24.48
CA ALA A 63 21.82 -2.99 24.94
C ALA A 63 21.09 -2.36 23.76
N ARG A 64 19.91 -2.90 23.39
CA ARG A 64 19.11 -2.37 22.30
C ARG A 64 18.72 -0.92 22.64
N PRO A 65 18.80 0.02 21.69
CA PRO A 65 18.47 1.41 21.96
C PRO A 65 17.03 1.52 22.49
N ALA A 66 16.86 2.24 23.60
CA ALA A 66 15.54 2.50 24.19
C ALA A 66 14.74 3.51 23.36
N ARG A 67 15.43 4.36 22.59
CA ARG A 67 14.87 5.39 21.73
C ARG A 67 15.30 5.18 20.27
N MET A 68 14.52 5.78 19.35
CA MET A 68 14.76 5.71 17.91
C MET A 68 14.53 7.06 17.24
N PRO A 69 15.22 7.36 16.13
CA PRO A 69 14.88 8.50 15.30
C PRO A 69 13.51 8.29 14.66
N VAL A 70 12.72 9.36 14.56
CA VAL A 70 11.40 9.38 13.94
C VAL A 70 11.12 10.76 13.33
N VAL A 71 10.46 10.80 12.19
CA VAL A 71 9.96 12.03 11.60
C VAL A 71 8.50 12.20 11.97
N THR A 72 8.19 13.22 12.75
CA THR A 72 6.84 13.56 13.20
C THR A 72 6.37 14.90 12.65
N GLN A 73 5.07 15.12 12.70
CA GLN A 73 4.44 16.43 12.49
C GLN A 73 3.47 16.75 13.64
N ASP A 74 3.36 18.00 14.02
CA ASP A 74 2.49 18.52 15.11
C ASP A 74 1.26 19.26 14.57
N ARG A 75 1.18 19.48 13.27
CA ARG A 75 0.07 20.12 12.55
C ARG A 75 0.09 19.69 11.08
N PHE A 76 -1.03 19.90 10.40
CA PHE A 76 -1.07 19.82 8.94
C PHE A 76 -0.33 21.01 8.30
N GLY A 77 0.24 20.81 7.12
CA GLY A 77 0.94 21.88 6.42
C GLY A 77 1.82 21.43 5.26
N GLY A 78 2.72 22.30 4.83
CA GLY A 78 3.74 22.02 3.83
C GLY A 78 4.84 21.09 4.36
N PRO A 79 5.84 20.73 3.52
CA PRO A 79 6.93 19.83 3.91
C PRO A 79 7.69 20.26 5.18
N GLU A 80 7.72 21.53 5.48
CA GLU A 80 8.41 22.11 6.65
C GLU A 80 7.83 21.69 8.01
N VAL A 81 6.64 21.08 8.05
CA VAL A 81 6.07 20.57 9.30
C VAL A 81 6.72 19.25 9.73
N LEU A 82 7.38 18.54 8.81
CA LEU A 82 8.10 17.31 9.10
C LEU A 82 9.39 17.60 9.86
N ARG A 83 9.56 16.99 11.03
CA ARG A 83 10.71 17.20 11.90
C ARG A 83 11.27 15.88 12.39
N LEU A 84 12.58 15.72 12.26
CA LEU A 84 13.29 14.62 12.90
C LEU A 84 13.31 14.85 14.41
N THR A 85 12.83 13.85 15.14
CA THR A 85 12.78 13.82 16.62
C THR A 85 13.20 12.43 17.10
N GLU A 86 13.06 12.19 18.39
CA GLU A 86 13.26 10.86 18.98
C GLU A 86 11.99 10.39 19.69
N ALA A 87 11.66 9.12 19.51
CA ALA A 87 10.57 8.45 20.20
C ALA A 87 11.06 7.20 20.95
N GLU A 88 10.26 6.68 21.85
CA GLU A 88 10.50 5.36 22.42
C GLU A 88 10.37 4.28 21.34
N ARG A 89 11.24 3.30 21.39
CA ARG A 89 11.14 2.13 20.51
C ARG A 89 9.85 1.36 20.82
N PRO A 90 9.00 1.10 19.81
CA PRO A 90 7.75 0.38 20.04
C PRO A 90 8.00 -1.10 20.36
N ARG A 91 7.00 -1.75 20.98
CA ARG A 91 6.99 -3.19 21.24
C ARG A 91 5.91 -3.86 20.40
N PRO A 92 6.19 -5.02 19.80
CA PRO A 92 5.19 -5.73 19.02
C PRO A 92 4.09 -6.30 19.93
N LEU A 93 2.84 -6.10 19.53
CA LEU A 93 1.69 -6.75 20.15
C LEU A 93 1.61 -8.23 19.71
N PRO A 94 0.72 -9.06 20.30
CA PRO A 94 0.47 -10.41 19.78
C PRO A 94 0.17 -10.36 18.28
N THR A 95 0.76 -11.29 17.52
CA THR A 95 0.69 -11.41 16.05
C THR A 95 1.44 -10.35 15.24
N GLU A 96 2.10 -9.39 15.90
CA GLU A 96 2.91 -8.37 15.26
C GLU A 96 4.40 -8.72 15.26
N VAL A 97 5.12 -8.05 14.40
CA VAL A 97 6.59 -8.03 14.38
C VAL A 97 7.10 -6.63 14.64
N LEU A 98 8.28 -6.53 15.24
CA LEU A 98 9.07 -5.31 15.28
C LEU A 98 10.15 -5.41 14.22
N VAL A 99 10.16 -4.47 13.30
CA VAL A 99 11.13 -4.37 12.21
C VAL A 99 12.04 -3.18 12.46
N ARG A 100 13.34 -3.42 12.48
CA ARG A 100 14.35 -2.36 12.37
C ARG A 100 14.38 -1.91 10.92
N VAL A 101 14.03 -0.64 10.68
CA VAL A 101 13.88 -0.09 9.33
C VAL A 101 15.25 0.24 8.74
N GLU A 102 15.57 -0.40 7.63
CA GLU A 102 16.77 -0.10 6.83
C GLU A 102 16.47 0.95 5.76
N ALA A 103 15.24 0.93 5.23
CA ALA A 103 14.75 1.87 4.25
C ALA A 103 13.23 2.03 4.32
N ALA A 104 12.73 3.23 4.06
CA ALA A 104 11.31 3.57 4.00
C ALA A 104 10.97 4.23 2.66
N GLY A 105 9.98 3.70 1.95
CA GLY A 105 9.51 4.26 0.67
C GLY A 105 8.63 5.49 0.87
N VAL A 106 8.76 6.46 -0.04
CA VAL A 106 7.96 7.70 -0.02
C VAL A 106 6.89 7.63 -1.09
N ASN A 107 5.66 8.01 -0.72
CA ASN A 107 4.49 7.94 -1.59
C ASN A 107 3.71 9.27 -1.61
N PRO A 108 2.99 9.59 -2.70
CA PRO A 108 2.14 10.77 -2.75
C PRO A 108 1.08 10.83 -1.65
N VAL A 109 0.62 9.67 -1.15
CA VAL A 109 -0.33 9.59 -0.05
C VAL A 109 0.27 10.11 1.26
N ASP A 110 1.58 9.93 1.49
CA ASP A 110 2.28 10.48 2.67
C ASP A 110 2.22 12.00 2.65
N ALA A 111 2.55 12.63 1.51
CA ALA A 111 2.53 14.07 1.34
C ALA A 111 1.10 14.65 1.44
N LYS A 112 0.11 13.98 0.86
CA LYS A 112 -1.31 14.36 1.00
C LYS A 112 -1.78 14.26 2.45
N THR A 113 -1.42 13.19 3.15
CA THR A 113 -1.80 12.98 4.57
C THR A 113 -1.15 14.03 5.46
N ARG A 114 0.14 14.32 5.25
CA ARG A 114 0.83 15.43 5.91
C ARG A 114 0.10 16.77 5.74
N ALA A 115 -0.47 17.01 4.56
CA ALA A 115 -1.17 18.25 4.24
C ALA A 115 -2.64 18.28 4.69
N GLY A 116 -3.15 17.29 5.42
CA GLY A 116 -4.54 17.21 5.87
C GLY A 116 -5.50 16.59 4.86
N GLN A 117 -4.96 15.90 3.87
CA GLN A 117 -5.71 15.17 2.82
C GLN A 117 -5.41 13.67 2.95
N GLY A 118 -5.56 12.93 1.85
CA GLY A 118 -5.18 11.51 1.79
C GLY A 118 -5.83 10.71 2.93
N MET A 119 -5.01 10.15 3.81
CA MET A 119 -5.47 9.36 4.96
C MET A 119 -5.64 10.18 6.25
N ALA A 120 -5.58 11.52 6.20
CA ALA A 120 -5.72 12.38 7.37
C ALA A 120 -7.04 12.11 8.13
N ALA A 121 -8.15 11.89 7.42
CA ALA A 121 -9.43 11.56 8.05
C ALA A 121 -9.41 10.22 8.82
N VAL A 122 -8.51 9.30 8.48
CA VAL A 122 -8.32 8.02 9.17
C VAL A 122 -7.36 8.15 10.35
N LEU A 123 -6.29 8.94 10.19
CA LEU A 123 -5.27 9.15 11.23
C LEU A 123 -5.75 10.12 12.32
N GLY A 124 -6.64 11.05 12.00
CA GLY A 124 -7.06 12.12 12.90
C GLY A 124 -6.10 13.30 12.90
N GLU A 125 -6.21 14.14 13.94
CA GLU A 125 -5.35 15.31 14.10
C GLU A 125 -3.93 14.92 14.54
N PRO A 126 -2.90 15.63 14.06
CA PRO A 126 -1.53 15.45 14.55
C PRO A 126 -1.43 15.65 16.08
N PRO A 127 -0.44 15.05 16.78
CA PRO A 127 0.80 14.52 16.20
C PRO A 127 0.69 13.08 15.69
N PHE A 128 1.30 12.80 14.54
CA PHE A 128 1.49 11.43 14.01
C PHE A 128 2.74 11.38 13.12
N THR A 129 3.14 10.15 12.76
CA THR A 129 4.23 9.88 11.84
C THR A 129 3.66 9.27 10.55
N VAL A 130 3.96 9.88 9.40
CA VAL A 130 3.57 9.35 8.09
C VAL A 130 4.50 8.22 7.62
N GLY A 131 4.15 7.61 6.49
CA GLY A 131 4.91 6.55 5.84
C GLY A 131 4.34 5.16 6.12
N TRP A 132 4.26 4.36 5.04
CA TRP A 132 3.72 3.00 5.09
C TRP A 132 4.60 1.94 4.44
N ASP A 133 5.58 2.33 3.63
CA ASP A 133 6.49 1.40 2.96
C ASP A 133 7.75 1.18 3.78
N VAL A 134 8.08 -0.07 4.08
CA VAL A 134 9.32 -0.40 4.77
C VAL A 134 10.02 -1.61 4.16
N SER A 135 11.35 -1.60 4.26
CA SER A 135 12.17 -2.80 4.24
C SER A 135 13.17 -2.74 5.38
N GLY A 136 13.40 -3.87 6.03
CA GLY A 136 14.27 -3.94 7.19
C GLY A 136 14.42 -5.36 7.72
N VAL A 137 14.91 -5.46 8.95
CA VAL A 137 15.19 -6.72 9.62
C VAL A 137 14.25 -6.90 10.81
N VAL A 138 13.60 -8.04 10.88
CA VAL A 138 12.78 -8.40 12.06
C VAL A 138 13.68 -8.52 13.28
N GLU A 139 13.41 -7.76 14.33
CA GLU A 139 14.15 -7.84 15.59
C GLU A 139 13.42 -8.57 16.70
N GLU A 140 12.10 -8.43 16.74
CA GLU A 140 11.26 -9.09 17.75
C GLU A 140 9.97 -9.58 17.07
N VAL A 141 9.41 -10.65 17.63
CA VAL A 141 8.10 -11.16 17.20
C VAL A 141 7.17 -11.24 18.40
N GLY A 142 5.96 -10.78 18.25
CA GLY A 142 4.89 -10.90 19.23
C GLY A 142 4.40 -12.35 19.36
N HIS A 143 3.68 -12.62 20.45
CA HIS A 143 3.09 -13.94 20.65
C HIS A 143 2.20 -14.35 19.46
N GLY A 144 2.29 -15.59 19.03
CA GLY A 144 1.48 -16.15 17.93
C GLY A 144 2.02 -15.87 16.52
N VAL A 145 3.15 -15.19 16.37
CA VAL A 145 3.83 -15.08 15.07
C VAL A 145 4.57 -16.38 14.77
N THR A 146 4.24 -16.99 13.63
CA THR A 146 4.83 -18.27 13.18
C THR A 146 5.45 -18.18 11.77
N THR A 147 5.28 -17.05 11.09
CA THR A 147 5.66 -16.90 9.68
C THR A 147 6.97 -16.15 9.47
N LEU A 148 7.42 -15.44 10.48
CA LEU A 148 8.65 -14.64 10.50
C LEU A 148 9.39 -14.89 11.82
N ALA A 149 10.70 -14.69 11.82
CA ALA A 149 11.59 -14.84 12.96
C ALA A 149 12.58 -13.67 13.05
N PRO A 150 13.13 -13.37 14.24
CA PRO A 150 14.22 -12.43 14.37
C PRO A 150 15.38 -12.76 13.41
N GLY A 151 15.88 -11.74 12.70
CA GLY A 151 16.91 -11.89 11.67
C GLY A 151 16.37 -12.02 10.24
N ASP A 152 15.07 -12.26 10.05
CA ASP A 152 14.48 -12.26 8.70
C ASP A 152 14.53 -10.85 8.09
N GLU A 153 15.08 -10.73 6.89
CA GLU A 153 14.97 -9.53 6.07
C GLU A 153 13.58 -9.49 5.41
N VAL A 154 12.87 -8.38 5.58
CA VAL A 154 11.48 -8.25 5.15
C VAL A 154 11.22 -6.96 4.38
N LEU A 155 10.13 -6.97 3.62
CA LEU A 155 9.49 -5.77 3.10
C LEU A 155 7.99 -5.85 3.37
N GLY A 156 7.32 -4.68 3.47
CA GLY A 156 5.90 -4.67 3.76
C GLY A 156 5.28 -3.27 3.75
N MET A 157 3.94 -3.27 3.80
CA MET A 157 3.10 -2.09 3.94
C MET A 157 2.25 -2.24 5.21
N PRO A 158 2.85 -2.01 6.41
CA PRO A 158 2.13 -2.24 7.67
C PRO A 158 0.97 -1.27 7.83
N ARG A 159 -0.15 -1.80 8.34
CA ARG A 159 -1.32 -1.09 8.87
C ARG A 159 -2.08 -0.15 7.92
N PHE A 160 -1.62 0.10 6.68
CA PHE A 160 -2.36 0.99 5.78
C PHE A 160 -3.86 0.63 5.75
N PRO A 161 -4.79 1.60 5.86
CA PRO A 161 -4.60 3.05 5.85
C PRO A 161 -4.37 3.69 7.24
N HIS A 162 -4.30 2.90 8.32
CA HIS A 162 -4.01 3.39 9.68
C HIS A 162 -2.53 3.72 9.87
N GLU A 163 -2.20 4.44 10.92
CA GLU A 163 -0.82 4.85 11.19
C GLU A 163 0.12 3.64 11.30
N ALA A 164 1.16 3.66 10.48
CA ALA A 164 2.29 2.73 10.56
C ALA A 164 3.54 3.40 11.11
N GLY A 165 3.73 4.67 10.78
CA GLY A 165 4.89 5.44 11.22
C GLY A 165 6.20 4.96 10.62
N ALA A 166 6.22 4.66 9.30
CA ALA A 166 7.39 4.06 8.64
C ALA A 166 8.60 5.02 8.54
N TYR A 167 8.40 6.33 8.70
CA TYR A 167 9.51 7.28 8.74
C TYR A 167 10.18 7.29 10.11
N ALA A 168 10.72 6.14 10.49
CA ALA A 168 11.30 5.88 11.79
C ALA A 168 12.39 4.81 11.76
N GLY A 169 13.19 4.71 12.83
CA GLY A 169 14.19 3.65 12.96
C GLY A 169 13.60 2.25 13.19
N TYR A 170 12.39 2.18 13.72
CA TYR A 170 11.64 0.94 13.97
C TYR A 170 10.16 1.12 13.70
N VAL A 171 9.52 0.06 13.26
CA VAL A 171 8.07 0.00 13.06
C VAL A 171 7.52 -1.33 13.57
N THR A 172 6.29 -1.31 14.10
CA THR A 172 5.53 -2.52 14.39
C THR A 172 4.39 -2.69 13.40
N GLY A 173 4.01 -3.93 13.15
CA GLY A 173 2.83 -4.22 12.34
C GLY A 173 2.47 -5.70 12.33
N PRO A 174 1.24 -6.03 11.91
CA PRO A 174 0.82 -7.41 11.75
C PRO A 174 1.81 -8.19 10.88
N SER A 175 2.23 -9.37 11.34
CA SER A 175 3.20 -10.21 10.61
C SER A 175 2.75 -10.56 9.19
N ARG A 176 1.43 -10.54 8.94
CA ARG A 176 0.85 -10.80 7.62
C ARG A 176 0.92 -9.62 6.65
N HIS A 177 1.34 -8.43 7.11
CA HIS A 177 1.59 -7.27 6.24
C HIS A 177 3.02 -7.25 5.71
N PHE A 178 3.82 -8.28 6.03
CA PHE A 178 5.20 -8.41 5.60
C PHE A 178 5.44 -9.75 4.89
N VAL A 179 6.42 -9.73 3.98
CA VAL A 179 7.01 -10.92 3.36
C VAL A 179 8.53 -10.86 3.50
N ARG A 180 9.19 -12.02 3.38
CA ARG A 180 10.65 -12.04 3.25
C ARG A 180 11.07 -11.29 2.01
N LYS A 181 12.06 -10.44 2.15
CA LYS A 181 12.68 -9.69 1.06
C LYS A 181 13.35 -10.68 0.08
N PRO A 182 13.12 -10.57 -1.24
CA PRO A 182 13.91 -11.29 -2.21
C PRO A 182 15.41 -11.02 -2.03
N PRO A 183 16.26 -12.06 -2.01
CA PRO A 183 17.70 -11.88 -1.78
C PRO A 183 18.40 -11.10 -2.91
N GLU A 184 17.79 -11.04 -4.09
CA GLU A 184 18.33 -10.38 -5.28
C GLU A 184 18.32 -8.86 -5.19
N ILE A 185 17.53 -8.27 -4.28
CA ILE A 185 17.41 -6.82 -4.14
C ILE A 185 17.82 -6.35 -2.74
N GLY A 186 18.46 -5.16 -2.68
CA GLY A 186 18.78 -4.48 -1.43
C GLY A 186 17.55 -3.82 -0.79
N HIS A 187 17.68 -3.40 0.48
CA HIS A 187 16.58 -2.77 1.24
C HIS A 187 16.02 -1.51 0.58
N VAL A 188 16.86 -0.72 -0.10
CA VAL A 188 16.41 0.48 -0.82
C VAL A 188 15.38 0.13 -1.91
N ALA A 189 15.70 -0.81 -2.78
CA ALA A 189 14.76 -1.28 -3.81
C ALA A 189 13.54 -1.97 -3.18
N ALA A 190 13.75 -2.75 -2.14
CA ALA A 190 12.69 -3.47 -1.45
C ALA A 190 11.67 -2.52 -0.77
N ALA A 191 12.13 -1.43 -0.15
CA ALA A 191 11.26 -0.42 0.45
C ALA A 191 10.48 0.41 -0.58
N ALA A 192 10.96 0.49 -1.81
CA ALA A 192 10.29 1.22 -2.88
C ALA A 192 9.11 0.46 -3.50
N LEU A 193 8.93 -0.83 -3.17
CA LEU A 193 7.93 -1.70 -3.81
C LEU A 193 6.55 -1.66 -3.14
N PRO A 194 6.36 -1.82 -1.81
CA PRO A 194 5.13 -2.37 -1.25
C PRO A 194 3.86 -1.65 -1.69
N LEU A 195 3.65 -0.38 -1.35
CA LEU A 195 2.43 0.35 -1.69
C LEU A 195 2.26 0.48 -3.20
N ALA A 196 3.31 0.86 -3.91
CA ALA A 196 3.24 1.14 -5.34
C ALA A 196 3.02 -0.14 -6.16
N ALA A 197 3.72 -1.23 -5.83
CA ALA A 197 3.57 -2.49 -6.54
C ALA A 197 2.26 -3.21 -6.18
N LEU A 198 1.81 -3.15 -4.92
CA LEU A 198 0.49 -3.67 -4.53
C LEU A 198 -0.64 -2.89 -5.21
N THR A 199 -0.55 -1.55 -5.30
CA THR A 199 -1.51 -0.75 -6.07
C THR A 199 -1.61 -1.26 -7.50
N ALA A 200 -0.48 -1.43 -8.18
CA ALA A 200 -0.45 -1.93 -9.54
C ALA A 200 -0.97 -3.37 -9.65
N TRP A 201 -0.58 -4.26 -8.74
CA TRP A 201 -0.99 -5.66 -8.72
C TRP A 201 -2.50 -5.80 -8.52
N GLN A 202 -3.04 -5.18 -7.48
CA GLN A 202 -4.46 -5.30 -7.14
C GLN A 202 -5.36 -4.68 -8.22
N ILE A 203 -4.91 -3.61 -8.90
CA ILE A 203 -5.64 -3.07 -10.06
C ILE A 203 -5.62 -4.04 -11.23
N LEU A 204 -4.44 -4.51 -11.62
CA LEU A 204 -4.27 -5.29 -12.84
C LEU A 204 -4.74 -6.74 -12.68
N VAL A 205 -4.46 -7.35 -11.53
CA VAL A 205 -4.71 -8.78 -11.30
C VAL A 205 -6.05 -9.01 -10.62
N ASP A 206 -6.26 -8.35 -9.48
CA ASP A 206 -7.41 -8.65 -8.63
C ASP A 206 -8.69 -7.94 -9.09
N THR A 207 -8.56 -6.67 -9.58
CA THR A 207 -9.71 -5.86 -10.00
C THR A 207 -10.04 -6.06 -11.48
N ALA A 208 -9.05 -5.94 -12.37
CA ALA A 208 -9.26 -5.97 -13.80
C ALA A 208 -9.11 -7.37 -14.41
N GLY A 209 -8.44 -8.30 -13.73
CA GLY A 209 -8.18 -9.64 -14.24
C GLY A 209 -7.41 -9.62 -15.57
N VAL A 210 -6.33 -8.83 -15.65
CA VAL A 210 -5.56 -8.67 -16.89
C VAL A 210 -4.91 -10.00 -17.28
N GLU A 211 -5.13 -10.40 -18.52
CA GLU A 211 -4.61 -11.61 -19.14
C GLU A 211 -3.91 -11.28 -20.47
N ALA A 212 -3.31 -12.29 -21.08
CA ALA A 212 -2.65 -12.15 -22.38
C ALA A 212 -3.60 -11.61 -23.46
N GLY A 213 -3.09 -10.67 -24.25
CA GLY A 213 -3.84 -10.01 -25.33
C GLY A 213 -4.73 -8.84 -24.90
N ARG A 214 -4.88 -8.56 -23.59
CA ARG A 214 -5.59 -7.38 -23.12
C ARG A 214 -4.80 -6.11 -23.47
N ARG A 215 -5.52 -5.05 -23.83
CA ARG A 215 -4.98 -3.72 -24.15
C ARG A 215 -5.16 -2.79 -22.97
N VAL A 216 -4.06 -2.33 -22.38
CA VAL A 216 -4.03 -1.56 -21.14
C VAL A 216 -3.36 -0.22 -21.39
N LEU A 217 -4.03 0.86 -20.99
CA LEU A 217 -3.43 2.20 -20.90
C LEU A 217 -3.06 2.50 -19.45
N VAL A 218 -1.82 2.92 -19.24
CA VAL A 218 -1.34 3.40 -17.94
C VAL A 218 -1.02 4.87 -18.06
N HIS A 219 -1.78 5.73 -17.39
CA HIS A 219 -1.45 7.15 -17.26
C HIS A 219 -0.31 7.37 -16.27
N ALA A 220 0.47 8.46 -16.46
CA ALA A 220 1.67 8.73 -15.66
C ALA A 220 2.59 7.50 -15.53
N ALA A 221 2.76 6.77 -16.62
CA ALA A 221 3.43 5.46 -16.66
C ALA A 221 4.88 5.46 -16.16
N ALA A 222 5.57 6.60 -16.17
CA ALA A 222 6.95 6.73 -15.64
C ALA A 222 7.00 7.06 -14.14
N GLY A 223 5.86 7.19 -13.46
CA GLY A 223 5.78 7.46 -12.02
C GLY A 223 5.99 6.21 -11.15
N GLY A 224 5.85 6.41 -9.83
CA GLY A 224 6.11 5.35 -8.84
C GLY A 224 5.25 4.09 -9.01
N VAL A 225 3.93 4.23 -9.22
CA VAL A 225 3.04 3.10 -9.52
C VAL A 225 3.14 2.71 -11.00
N GLY A 226 3.19 3.71 -11.90
CA GLY A 226 3.05 3.50 -13.33
C GLY A 226 4.10 2.55 -13.93
N HIS A 227 5.38 2.72 -13.58
CA HIS A 227 6.45 1.89 -14.13
C HIS A 227 6.38 0.42 -13.67
N LEU A 228 5.81 0.19 -12.47
CA LEU A 228 5.54 -1.16 -11.96
C LEU A 228 4.30 -1.75 -12.63
N ALA A 229 3.25 -0.93 -12.85
CA ALA A 229 2.04 -1.36 -13.54
C ALA A 229 2.34 -1.80 -14.98
N VAL A 230 3.18 -1.07 -15.71
CA VAL A 230 3.65 -1.47 -17.05
C VAL A 230 4.27 -2.85 -17.00
N GLN A 231 5.25 -3.08 -16.12
CA GLN A 231 5.98 -4.35 -16.02
C GLN A 231 5.06 -5.51 -15.59
N ILE A 232 4.16 -5.29 -14.63
CA ILE A 232 3.20 -6.30 -14.18
C ILE A 232 2.23 -6.66 -15.31
N ALA A 233 1.68 -5.68 -16.03
CA ALA A 233 0.81 -5.92 -17.17
C ALA A 233 1.54 -6.69 -18.29
N LYS A 234 2.80 -6.34 -18.59
CA LYS A 234 3.65 -7.09 -19.51
C LYS A 234 3.91 -8.52 -19.04
N ALA A 235 4.16 -8.72 -17.75
CA ALA A 235 4.32 -10.04 -17.16
C ALA A 235 3.04 -10.90 -17.27
N ARG A 236 1.87 -10.26 -17.39
CA ARG A 236 0.57 -10.91 -17.66
C ARG A 236 0.27 -11.11 -19.15
N GLY A 237 1.18 -10.66 -20.05
CA GLY A 237 1.02 -10.81 -21.49
C GLY A 237 0.14 -9.74 -22.17
N ALA A 238 -0.13 -8.63 -21.49
CA ALA A 238 -0.91 -7.53 -22.04
C ALA A 238 -0.13 -6.71 -23.08
N HIS A 239 -0.86 -6.05 -23.98
CA HIS A 239 -0.37 -4.95 -24.78
C HIS A 239 -0.52 -3.66 -23.97
N VAL A 240 0.57 -2.96 -23.72
CA VAL A 240 0.60 -1.83 -22.79
C VAL A 240 0.96 -0.53 -23.49
N THR A 241 0.07 0.44 -23.42
CA THR A 241 0.32 1.83 -23.80
C THR A 241 0.57 2.66 -22.53
N GLY A 242 1.59 3.50 -22.54
CA GLY A 242 1.93 4.33 -21.39
C GLY A 242 2.01 5.80 -21.75
N THR A 243 1.34 6.68 -20.98
CA THR A 243 1.49 8.13 -21.17
C THR A 243 2.60 8.71 -20.31
N ALA A 244 3.50 9.46 -20.93
CA ALA A 244 4.53 10.24 -20.27
C ALA A 244 5.05 11.34 -21.21
N ARG A 245 5.81 12.30 -20.71
CA ARG A 245 6.54 13.25 -21.55
C ARG A 245 7.58 12.54 -22.40
N ALA A 246 7.84 13.02 -23.62
CA ALA A 246 8.80 12.42 -24.57
C ALA A 246 10.14 12.04 -23.95
N GLY A 247 10.69 12.90 -23.08
CA GLY A 247 11.97 12.62 -22.39
C GLY A 247 11.99 11.37 -21.50
N LYS A 248 10.82 10.80 -21.17
CA LYS A 248 10.70 9.56 -20.38
C LYS A 248 10.38 8.32 -21.23
N HIS A 249 10.20 8.44 -22.54
CA HIS A 249 9.83 7.33 -23.42
C HIS A 249 10.91 6.24 -23.47
N ALA A 250 12.20 6.61 -23.44
CA ALA A 250 13.27 5.63 -23.37
C ALA A 250 13.20 4.78 -22.09
N PHE A 251 12.85 5.38 -20.96
CA PHE A 251 12.62 4.67 -19.71
C PHE A 251 11.40 3.72 -19.82
N LEU A 252 10.27 4.19 -20.37
CA LEU A 252 9.09 3.35 -20.55
C LEU A 252 9.36 2.14 -21.45
N ARG A 253 10.14 2.29 -22.52
CA ARG A 253 10.54 1.17 -23.36
C ARG A 253 11.37 0.13 -22.59
N ARG A 254 12.25 0.57 -21.69
CA ARG A 254 12.98 -0.37 -20.79
C ARG A 254 12.05 -1.09 -19.82
N CYS A 255 10.96 -0.45 -19.38
CA CYS A 255 9.91 -1.10 -18.59
C CYS A 255 9.05 -2.07 -19.43
N GLY A 256 9.21 -2.10 -20.74
CA GLY A 256 8.50 -3.01 -21.64
C GLY A 256 7.21 -2.46 -22.22
N VAL A 257 6.96 -1.13 -22.16
CA VAL A 257 5.78 -0.54 -22.82
C VAL A 257 5.84 -0.80 -24.33
N ASP A 258 4.72 -1.19 -24.94
CA ASP A 258 4.62 -1.40 -26.38
C ASP A 258 4.50 -0.05 -27.11
N GLU A 259 3.70 0.86 -26.55
CA GLU A 259 3.48 2.19 -27.12
C GLU A 259 3.65 3.27 -26.04
N ALA A 260 4.43 4.31 -26.33
CA ALA A 260 4.61 5.46 -25.46
C ALA A 260 3.99 6.70 -26.09
N VAL A 261 3.03 7.32 -25.41
CA VAL A 261 2.31 8.49 -25.86
C VAL A 261 2.76 9.73 -25.08
N ASP A 262 3.16 10.77 -25.79
CA ASP A 262 3.48 12.06 -25.19
C ASP A 262 2.22 12.90 -25.05
N TYR A 263 1.66 12.94 -23.83
CA TYR A 263 0.46 13.71 -23.51
C TYR A 263 0.64 15.25 -23.62
N THR A 264 1.89 15.72 -23.84
CA THR A 264 2.17 17.15 -24.04
C THR A 264 2.20 17.55 -25.50
N ALA A 265 2.27 16.58 -26.41
CA ALA A 265 2.29 16.81 -27.86
C ALA A 265 0.87 16.89 -28.46
N GLY A 266 -0.12 16.30 -27.79
CA GLY A 266 -1.53 16.30 -28.23
C GLY A 266 -2.42 15.52 -27.28
N PRO A 267 -3.73 15.50 -27.54
CA PRO A 267 -4.68 14.70 -26.79
C PRO A 267 -4.34 13.20 -26.91
N PHE A 268 -4.21 12.51 -25.78
CA PHE A 268 -3.86 11.09 -25.81
C PHE A 268 -4.95 10.23 -26.45
N GLU A 269 -6.23 10.68 -26.34
CA GLU A 269 -7.40 10.02 -26.91
C GLU A 269 -7.42 9.97 -28.44
N GLU A 270 -6.63 10.79 -29.10
CA GLU A 270 -6.43 10.73 -30.56
C GLU A 270 -5.41 9.67 -30.97
N ALA A 271 -4.54 9.27 -30.02
CA ALA A 271 -3.43 8.33 -30.28
C ALA A 271 -3.76 6.87 -29.89
N VAL A 272 -4.81 6.63 -29.09
CA VAL A 272 -5.13 5.31 -28.54
C VAL A 272 -6.62 5.02 -28.60
N GLY A 273 -6.99 3.73 -28.64
CA GLY A 273 -8.39 3.29 -28.64
C GLY A 273 -8.54 1.80 -28.46
N ASP A 274 -9.77 1.32 -28.37
CA ASP A 274 -10.12 -0.08 -28.19
C ASP A 274 -9.47 -0.73 -26.95
N LEU A 275 -9.44 0.00 -25.83
CA LEU A 275 -8.77 -0.44 -24.62
C LEU A 275 -9.70 -1.27 -23.72
N ASP A 276 -9.15 -2.30 -23.10
CA ASP A 276 -9.81 -3.10 -22.06
C ASP A 276 -9.81 -2.39 -20.71
N LEU A 277 -8.71 -1.69 -20.42
CA LEU A 277 -8.43 -1.09 -19.13
C LEU A 277 -7.68 0.22 -19.29
N VAL A 278 -8.13 1.23 -18.55
CA VAL A 278 -7.35 2.45 -18.28
C VAL A 278 -7.05 2.50 -16.78
N VAL A 279 -5.76 2.60 -16.45
CA VAL A 279 -5.27 2.86 -15.08
C VAL A 279 -4.94 4.33 -14.97
N ASP A 280 -5.82 5.10 -14.30
CA ASP A 280 -5.62 6.53 -14.11
C ASP A 280 -4.83 6.81 -12.83
N LEU A 281 -3.56 7.18 -13.01
CA LEU A 281 -2.64 7.59 -11.95
C LEU A 281 -2.43 9.12 -11.89
N VAL A 282 -3.25 9.87 -12.63
CA VAL A 282 -3.25 11.35 -12.68
C VAL A 282 -4.31 11.93 -11.73
N GLY A 283 -5.52 11.38 -11.75
CA GLY A 283 -6.60 11.71 -10.82
C GLY A 283 -7.30 13.04 -11.10
N SER A 284 -7.21 13.60 -12.32
CA SER A 284 -8.00 14.79 -12.68
C SER A 284 -9.33 14.40 -13.35
N PRO A 285 -10.45 15.07 -13.01
CA PRO A 285 -11.76 14.78 -13.62
C PRO A 285 -11.73 14.81 -15.15
N GLY A 286 -11.05 15.80 -15.74
CA GLY A 286 -10.90 15.89 -17.19
C GLY A 286 -10.16 14.71 -17.82
N ASN A 287 -9.12 14.18 -17.14
CA ASN A 287 -8.40 12.99 -17.60
C ASN A 287 -9.28 11.74 -17.52
N GLN A 288 -10.05 11.59 -16.43
CA GLN A 288 -10.95 10.46 -16.27
C GLN A 288 -12.03 10.42 -17.35
N ARG A 289 -12.69 11.56 -17.65
CA ARG A 289 -13.72 11.63 -18.70
C ARG A 289 -13.17 11.29 -20.08
N ARG A 290 -12.02 11.86 -20.48
CA ARG A 290 -11.36 11.53 -21.76
C ARG A 290 -10.90 10.08 -21.82
N SER A 291 -10.54 9.48 -20.67
CA SER A 291 -10.17 8.07 -20.59
C SER A 291 -11.33 7.11 -20.93
N LEU A 292 -12.58 7.54 -20.75
CA LEU A 292 -13.74 6.76 -21.17
C LEU A 292 -13.90 6.70 -22.70
N ASP A 293 -13.39 7.71 -23.42
CA ASP A 293 -13.51 7.78 -24.89
C ASP A 293 -12.66 6.73 -25.61
N VAL A 294 -11.63 6.22 -24.94
CA VAL A 294 -10.70 5.23 -25.51
C VAL A 294 -10.98 3.78 -25.10
N LEU A 295 -11.99 3.58 -24.24
CA LEU A 295 -12.41 2.25 -23.81
C LEU A 295 -13.34 1.60 -24.82
N ARG A 296 -13.14 0.32 -25.08
CA ARG A 296 -14.10 -0.50 -25.83
C ARG A 296 -15.36 -0.78 -24.99
N PRO A 297 -16.48 -1.22 -25.60
CA PRO A 297 -17.67 -1.61 -24.85
C PRO A 297 -17.34 -2.61 -23.72
N GLY A 298 -17.83 -2.32 -22.50
CA GLY A 298 -17.53 -3.09 -21.28
C GLY A 298 -16.13 -2.89 -20.71
N GLY A 299 -15.32 -1.99 -21.27
CA GLY A 299 -14.02 -1.62 -20.75
C GLY A 299 -14.08 -1.00 -19.35
N LEU A 300 -12.95 -0.93 -18.67
CA LEU A 300 -12.83 -0.51 -17.27
C LEU A 300 -11.88 0.69 -17.11
N LEU A 301 -12.34 1.73 -16.41
CA LEU A 301 -11.51 2.79 -15.86
C LEU A 301 -11.26 2.53 -14.36
N VAL A 302 -10.01 2.51 -13.93
CA VAL A 302 -9.64 2.49 -12.50
C VAL A 302 -8.94 3.79 -12.14
N ALA A 303 -9.58 4.58 -11.27
CA ALA A 303 -9.09 5.89 -10.81
C ALA A 303 -8.44 5.76 -9.43
N VAL A 304 -7.17 6.18 -9.29
CA VAL A 304 -6.39 6.00 -8.06
C VAL A 304 -6.26 7.31 -7.27
N PRO A 305 -5.57 8.36 -7.73
CA PRO A 305 -5.44 9.57 -6.94
C PRO A 305 -6.77 10.34 -6.86
N GLY A 306 -7.28 10.54 -5.64
CA GLY A 306 -8.51 11.30 -5.43
C GLY A 306 -9.82 10.54 -5.66
N GLY A 307 -9.73 9.27 -6.09
CA GLY A 307 -10.90 8.43 -6.35
C GLY A 307 -11.56 8.69 -7.71
N LEU A 308 -12.74 8.14 -7.90
CA LEU A 308 -13.51 8.29 -9.13
C LEU A 308 -14.35 9.58 -9.08
N ASP A 309 -14.21 10.41 -10.11
CA ASP A 309 -15.03 11.60 -10.31
C ASP A 309 -16.51 11.21 -10.54
N PRO A 310 -17.48 11.83 -9.82
CA PRO A 310 -18.90 11.48 -9.97
C PRO A 310 -19.45 11.66 -11.39
N GLU A 311 -19.00 12.69 -12.13
CA GLU A 311 -19.42 12.89 -13.53
C GLU A 311 -18.83 11.81 -14.44
N ALA A 312 -17.58 11.40 -14.22
CA ALA A 312 -16.98 10.28 -14.95
C ALA A 312 -17.70 8.96 -14.66
N ALA A 313 -18.14 8.75 -13.41
CA ALA A 313 -18.94 7.58 -13.03
C ALA A 313 -20.28 7.53 -13.76
N ALA A 314 -21.01 8.65 -13.79
CA ALA A 314 -22.30 8.77 -14.50
C ALA A 314 -22.12 8.53 -16.00
N LEU A 315 -21.13 9.17 -16.62
CA LEU A 315 -20.83 9.03 -18.04
C LEU A 315 -20.43 7.58 -18.41
N ALA A 316 -19.67 6.90 -17.55
CA ALA A 316 -19.33 5.50 -17.75
C ALA A 316 -20.60 4.62 -17.76
N ALA A 317 -21.51 4.83 -16.81
CA ALA A 317 -22.78 4.09 -16.75
C ALA A 317 -23.65 4.31 -18.00
N GLU A 318 -23.79 5.56 -18.46
CA GLU A 318 -24.53 5.90 -19.70
C GLU A 318 -23.98 5.17 -20.93
N ARG A 319 -22.66 4.97 -20.98
CA ARG A 319 -21.96 4.35 -22.12
C ARG A 319 -21.82 2.81 -21.99
N GLY A 320 -22.35 2.20 -20.93
CA GLY A 320 -22.19 0.77 -20.67
C GLY A 320 -20.72 0.38 -20.37
N LEU A 321 -19.94 1.32 -19.86
CA LEU A 321 -18.57 1.13 -19.40
C LEU A 321 -18.54 0.87 -17.89
N ARG A 322 -17.41 0.36 -17.39
CA ARG A 322 -17.16 0.21 -15.97
C ARG A 322 -16.17 1.28 -15.49
N ALA A 323 -16.42 1.83 -14.32
CA ALA A 323 -15.49 2.77 -13.68
C ALA A 323 -15.50 2.54 -12.17
N THR A 324 -14.33 2.61 -11.53
CA THR A 324 -14.20 2.46 -10.08
C THR A 324 -13.07 3.32 -9.53
N GLY A 325 -13.26 3.85 -8.31
CA GLY A 325 -12.16 4.35 -7.50
C GLY A 325 -11.40 3.18 -6.88
N PHE A 326 -10.14 3.40 -6.53
CA PHE A 326 -9.29 2.35 -5.99
C PHE A 326 -8.47 2.84 -4.79
N LEU A 327 -8.40 2.02 -3.74
CA LEU A 327 -7.51 2.16 -2.60
C LEU A 327 -6.81 0.82 -2.36
N VAL A 328 -5.49 0.85 -2.25
CA VAL A 328 -4.67 -0.34 -2.02
C VAL A 328 -4.87 -0.90 -0.60
N GLU A 329 -4.72 -2.20 -0.44
CA GLU A 329 -4.75 -2.88 0.85
C GLU A 329 -3.44 -3.63 1.12
N PRO A 330 -3.01 -3.77 2.40
CA PRO A 330 -1.93 -4.68 2.75
C PRO A 330 -2.29 -6.11 2.36
N ASP A 331 -1.51 -6.69 1.45
CA ASP A 331 -1.74 -8.06 0.98
C ASP A 331 -0.44 -8.85 0.92
N ARG A 332 -0.34 -9.87 1.76
CA ARG A 332 0.81 -10.77 1.82
C ARG A 332 0.93 -11.64 0.56
N ALA A 333 -0.17 -12.08 0.00
CA ALA A 333 -0.15 -12.94 -1.19
C ALA A 333 0.31 -12.16 -2.42
N GLY A 334 -0.18 -10.94 -2.59
CA GLY A 334 0.26 -10.00 -3.62
C GLY A 334 1.75 -9.65 -3.46
N LEU A 335 2.22 -9.30 -2.25
CA LEU A 335 3.64 -9.05 -2.00
C LEU A 335 4.52 -10.26 -2.33
N ALA A 336 4.09 -11.47 -1.98
CA ALA A 336 4.83 -12.69 -2.31
C ALA A 336 4.86 -12.96 -3.83
N ALA A 337 3.77 -12.66 -4.55
CA ALA A 337 3.73 -12.76 -6.00
C ALA A 337 4.66 -11.73 -6.67
N LEU A 338 4.66 -10.51 -6.17
CA LEU A 338 5.58 -9.44 -6.61
C LEU A 338 7.04 -9.83 -6.33
N GLY A 339 7.32 -10.39 -5.17
CA GLY A 339 8.66 -10.91 -4.83
C GLY A 339 9.13 -11.97 -5.82
N ARG A 340 8.25 -12.88 -6.27
CA ARG A 340 8.60 -13.86 -7.32
C ARG A 340 8.92 -13.18 -8.66
N LEU A 341 8.15 -12.18 -9.08
CA LEU A 341 8.45 -11.43 -10.31
C LEU A 341 9.81 -10.71 -10.22
N VAL A 342 10.18 -10.23 -9.03
CA VAL A 342 11.51 -9.66 -8.80
C VAL A 342 12.59 -10.71 -8.95
N SER A 343 12.46 -11.87 -8.29
CA SER A 343 13.44 -12.97 -8.38
C SER A 343 13.57 -13.55 -9.80
N GLU A 344 12.48 -13.49 -10.59
CA GLU A 344 12.46 -13.87 -12.00
C GLU A 344 13.06 -12.80 -12.95
N GLY A 345 13.44 -11.63 -12.42
CA GLY A 345 13.92 -10.49 -13.23
C GLY A 345 12.83 -9.84 -14.10
N ARG A 346 11.56 -10.08 -13.82
CA ARG A 346 10.38 -9.58 -14.55
C ARG A 346 9.78 -8.31 -13.94
N LEU A 347 10.24 -7.93 -12.75
CA LEU A 347 9.85 -6.71 -12.06
C LEU A 347 11.09 -6.07 -11.44
N SER A 348 11.33 -4.83 -11.78
CA SER A 348 12.37 -4.00 -11.19
C SER A 348 11.80 -2.64 -10.80
N VAL A 349 12.32 -2.06 -9.71
CA VAL A 349 11.90 -0.73 -9.27
C VAL A 349 12.97 0.29 -9.60
N GLU A 350 12.55 1.41 -10.19
CA GLU A 350 13.41 2.58 -10.37
C GLU A 350 13.40 3.43 -9.11
N VAL A 351 14.57 3.71 -8.56
CA VAL A 351 14.73 4.61 -7.41
C VAL A 351 15.38 5.90 -7.86
N ALA A 352 14.60 6.98 -7.87
CA ALA A 352 15.03 8.30 -8.33
C ALA A 352 16.04 8.96 -7.36
N ALA A 353 15.84 8.73 -6.06
CA ALA A 353 16.71 9.28 -5.01
C ALA A 353 16.60 8.48 -3.71
N THR A 354 17.71 8.48 -2.97
CA THR A 354 17.76 8.07 -1.56
C THR A 354 18.21 9.25 -0.73
N LEU A 355 17.53 9.50 0.39
CA LEU A 355 17.78 10.62 1.28
C LEU A 355 17.88 10.14 2.74
N PRO A 356 18.68 10.77 3.59
CA PRO A 356 18.61 10.55 5.03
C PRO A 356 17.20 10.80 5.57
N LEU A 357 16.80 10.11 6.64
CA LEU A 357 15.50 10.31 7.28
C LEU A 357 15.25 11.79 7.67
N ALA A 358 16.30 12.51 8.05
CA ALA A 358 16.24 13.93 8.38
C ALA A 358 15.78 14.82 7.21
N GLU A 359 15.92 14.34 5.98
CA GLU A 359 15.54 15.04 4.76
C GLU A 359 14.16 14.64 4.23
N ALA A 360 13.28 14.09 5.07
CA ALA A 360 11.93 13.71 4.69
C ALA A 360 11.12 14.87 4.07
N ALA A 361 11.35 16.10 4.52
CA ALA A 361 10.74 17.30 3.93
C ALA A 361 11.17 17.50 2.47
N GLU A 362 12.44 17.24 2.14
CA GLU A 362 12.94 17.34 0.76
C GLU A 362 12.40 16.19 -0.10
N ALA A 363 12.34 14.98 0.44
CA ALA A 363 11.71 13.85 -0.25
C ALA A 363 10.26 14.17 -0.65
N HIS A 364 9.49 14.82 0.23
CA HIS A 364 8.13 15.26 -0.07
C HIS A 364 8.10 16.34 -1.15
N ARG A 365 8.99 17.35 -1.10
CA ARG A 365 9.10 18.36 -2.18
C ARG A 365 9.38 17.71 -3.54
N MET A 366 10.29 16.74 -3.58
CA MET A 366 10.60 16.02 -4.82
C MET A 366 9.39 15.35 -5.44
N ILE A 367 8.61 14.59 -4.66
CA ILE A 367 7.44 13.87 -5.18
C ILE A 367 6.29 14.81 -5.54
N GLU A 368 6.10 15.90 -4.82
CA GLU A 368 5.07 16.92 -5.08
C GLU A 368 5.28 17.67 -6.40
N THR A 369 6.50 17.67 -6.96
CA THR A 369 6.74 18.22 -8.30
C THR A 369 5.98 17.48 -9.41
N GLY A 370 5.55 16.24 -9.18
CA GLY A 370 4.96 15.35 -10.19
C GLY A 370 5.92 14.97 -11.33
N ARG A 371 7.22 15.24 -11.18
CA ARG A 371 8.26 15.00 -12.22
C ARG A 371 9.17 13.83 -11.93
N THR A 372 9.12 13.26 -10.73
CA THR A 372 9.92 12.12 -10.32
C THR A 372 9.69 10.93 -11.25
N THR A 373 10.76 10.26 -11.66
CA THR A 373 10.70 8.99 -12.38
C THR A 373 10.96 7.88 -11.36
N GLY A 374 10.01 6.94 -11.18
CA GLY A 374 10.13 5.91 -10.13
C GLY A 374 9.85 6.44 -8.74
N LYS A 375 10.61 5.97 -7.75
CA LYS A 375 10.36 6.14 -6.30
C LYS A 375 11.47 6.93 -5.60
N VAL A 376 11.13 7.51 -4.46
CA VAL A 376 12.07 8.12 -3.50
C VAL A 376 12.08 7.28 -2.23
N VAL A 377 13.23 7.15 -1.58
CA VAL A 377 13.43 6.30 -0.40
C VAL A 377 14.19 7.05 0.69
N LEU A 378 13.76 6.92 1.94
CA LEU A 378 14.41 7.44 3.14
C LEU A 378 15.25 6.37 3.82
N LEU A 379 16.40 6.75 4.37
CA LEU A 379 17.34 5.88 5.07
C LEU A 379 17.47 6.31 6.54
N PRO A 380 16.85 5.58 7.49
CA PRO A 380 16.89 5.94 8.91
C PRO A 380 18.27 5.85 9.54
N GLY A 381 19.14 4.99 9.03
CA GLY A 381 20.51 4.78 9.53
C GLY A 381 21.58 5.67 8.89
N ALA A 382 21.24 6.48 7.87
CA ALA A 382 22.20 7.38 7.24
C ALA A 382 22.39 8.66 8.09
N ALA A 383 23.64 9.07 8.29
CA ALA A 383 23.93 10.40 8.85
C ALA A 383 23.41 11.48 7.89
N ALA A 384 22.86 12.56 8.46
CA ALA A 384 22.43 13.74 7.71
C ALA A 384 23.63 14.52 7.15
#